data_dd90b7431cfb6f407ded32d80f0f0c94
#
_entry.id   dd90b7431cfb6f407ded32d80f0f0c94
#
_cell.length_a   1.000
_cell.length_b   1.000
_cell.length_c   1.000
_cell.angle_alpha   90.00
_cell.angle_beta   90.00
_cell.angle_gamma   90.00
#
_symmetry.space_group_name_H-M   'P 1'
#
loop_
_entity.id
_entity.type
_entity.pdbx_description
1 polymer ?
#
loop_
_entity_poly.entity_id
_entity_poly.type
_entity_poly.pdbx_seq_one_letter_code
_entity_poly.pdbx_strand_id
1 'polypeptide(L)'
;MAVHAHPDDESSKGAATMARYVREGVQVLVCTLTGGERGDILNPAMDRPEIKADIAAVRRAEMARAREILGVEQRFLGFVDSGLPEGDPKPPLPEGCFALTPVAEAAEPLVRAIREFRPHVMLTYDEKGGYPHPDHVMTHEVSVAAFEAAADPDAYPDSGDPWQPLKLYYFVSFHGAKFVALHEEMLRRGLESPYTKIFEEWADREKERADDWREPEITTQVPCGDYFALRDQALLAHATQIDPGGFWFRCPLEVQQAAWPTEDYHLARSVVDSELPEDDLFAGVRERVCL
;
A
#
# COMPACT_ATOMS: atom_id res chain seq x y z
N MET A 1 -5.96 -7.01 -7.56
CA MET A 1 -4.54 -6.60 -7.78
C MET A 1 -4.22 -5.46 -6.84
N ALA A 2 -3.06 -5.48 -6.19
CA ALA A 2 -2.56 -4.35 -5.41
C ALA A 2 -1.29 -3.81 -6.07
N VAL A 3 -1.13 -2.48 -6.14
CA VAL A 3 -0.01 -1.81 -6.81
C VAL A 3 0.72 -0.97 -5.77
N HIS A 4 2.00 -1.28 -5.57
CA HIS A 4 2.84 -0.69 -4.55
C HIS A 4 4.18 -0.18 -5.13
N ALA A 5 4.75 0.83 -4.51
CA ALA A 5 6.01 1.44 -4.96
C ALA A 5 7.21 0.55 -4.65
N HIS A 6 7.30 0.06 -3.41
CA HIS A 6 8.48 -0.65 -2.89
C HIS A 6 8.12 -2.00 -2.26
N PRO A 7 9.09 -2.93 -2.13
CA PRO A 7 8.95 -4.08 -1.26
C PRO A 7 8.81 -3.62 0.20
N ASP A 8 7.79 -4.05 0.90
CA ASP A 8 7.31 -3.74 2.25
C ASP A 8 5.97 -2.98 2.29
N ASP A 9 5.66 -2.19 1.27
CA ASP A 9 4.41 -1.46 1.18
C ASP A 9 3.18 -2.38 1.21
N GLU A 10 3.24 -3.53 0.53
CA GLU A 10 2.18 -4.52 0.51
C GLU A 10 1.92 -5.13 1.89
N SER A 11 2.95 -5.18 2.75
CA SER A 11 2.85 -5.68 4.10
C SER A 11 2.34 -4.63 5.08
N SER A 12 2.56 -3.35 4.80
CA SER A 12 2.12 -2.22 5.62
C SER A 12 0.74 -1.68 5.24
N LYS A 13 0.26 -1.98 4.02
CA LYS A 13 -0.99 -1.44 3.44
C LYS A 13 -1.74 -2.55 2.69
N GLY A 14 -2.87 -2.99 3.24
CA GLY A 14 -3.74 -3.99 2.61
C GLY A 14 -3.35 -5.45 2.83
N ALA A 15 -2.34 -5.75 3.64
CA ALA A 15 -1.84 -7.11 3.86
C ALA A 15 -2.88 -8.06 4.46
N ALA A 16 -3.58 -7.61 5.50
CA ALA A 16 -4.58 -8.43 6.17
C ALA A 16 -5.80 -8.66 5.26
N THR A 17 -6.20 -7.64 4.50
CA THR A 17 -7.24 -7.74 3.48
C THR A 17 -6.86 -8.73 2.39
N MET A 18 -5.65 -8.63 1.85
CA MET A 18 -5.17 -9.58 0.84
C MET A 18 -5.12 -11.00 1.36
N ALA A 19 -4.62 -11.22 2.59
CA ALA A 19 -4.59 -12.54 3.23
C ALA A 19 -6.00 -13.10 3.47
N ARG A 20 -6.98 -12.26 3.85
CA ARG A 20 -8.39 -12.63 3.95
C ARG A 20 -8.92 -13.12 2.60
N TYR A 21 -8.77 -12.33 1.54
CA TYR A 21 -9.28 -12.70 0.21
C TYR A 21 -8.61 -13.96 -0.36
N VAL A 22 -7.30 -14.14 -0.14
CA VAL A 22 -6.63 -15.39 -0.52
C VAL A 22 -7.26 -16.60 0.18
N ARG A 23 -7.59 -16.48 1.47
CA ARG A 23 -8.29 -17.54 2.23
C ARG A 23 -9.71 -17.79 1.73
N GLU A 24 -10.37 -16.79 1.18
CA GLU A 24 -11.68 -16.89 0.54
C GLU A 24 -11.59 -17.44 -0.91
N GLY A 25 -10.40 -17.75 -1.42
CA GLY A 25 -10.18 -18.32 -2.75
C GLY A 25 -9.99 -17.28 -3.86
N VAL A 26 -9.84 -15.99 -3.52
CA VAL A 26 -9.56 -14.94 -4.48
C VAL A 26 -8.08 -14.99 -4.90
N GLN A 27 -7.81 -14.90 -6.19
CA GLN A 27 -6.46 -14.72 -6.71
C GLN A 27 -6.00 -13.28 -6.48
N VAL A 28 -4.86 -13.10 -5.84
CA VAL A 28 -4.29 -11.79 -5.53
C VAL A 28 -2.90 -11.65 -6.16
N LEU A 29 -2.73 -10.61 -6.98
CA LEU A 29 -1.43 -10.22 -7.52
C LEU A 29 -0.99 -8.88 -6.92
N VAL A 30 0.22 -8.84 -6.39
CA VAL A 30 0.93 -7.62 -5.97
C VAL A 30 1.89 -7.21 -7.09
N CYS A 31 1.71 -6.01 -7.64
CA CYS A 31 2.67 -5.37 -8.54
C CYS A 31 3.52 -4.39 -7.74
N THR A 32 4.83 -4.60 -7.71
CA THR A 32 5.81 -3.72 -7.03
C THR A 32 6.60 -2.98 -8.09
N LEU A 33 6.54 -1.64 -8.09
CA LEU A 33 7.05 -0.83 -9.20
C LEU A 33 8.58 -0.81 -9.23
N THR A 34 9.22 -0.66 -8.06
CA THR A 34 10.68 -0.57 -7.91
C THR A 34 11.23 -1.68 -7.01
N GLY A 35 12.54 -1.79 -6.92
CA GLY A 35 13.21 -2.72 -6.00
C GLY A 35 13.46 -2.15 -4.60
N GLY A 36 13.18 -0.87 -4.36
CA GLY A 36 13.46 -0.18 -3.10
C GLY A 36 14.97 -0.06 -2.81
N GLU A 37 15.81 -0.13 -3.82
CA GLU A 37 17.26 -0.24 -3.69
C GLU A 37 17.96 1.05 -3.20
N ARG A 38 17.23 2.17 -3.18
CA ARG A 38 17.74 3.46 -2.65
C ARG A 38 17.17 3.81 -1.28
N GLY A 39 16.30 2.96 -0.72
CA GLY A 39 15.80 3.13 0.63
C GLY A 39 16.86 2.83 1.69
N ASP A 40 16.81 3.56 2.79
CA ASP A 40 17.67 3.32 3.95
C ASP A 40 17.35 1.99 4.63
N ILE A 41 18.31 1.44 5.37
CA ILE A 41 18.08 0.31 6.26
C ILE A 41 17.52 0.88 7.58
N LEU A 42 16.22 0.67 7.82
CA LEU A 42 15.51 1.22 8.97
C LEU A 42 15.65 0.38 10.24
N ASN A 43 16.02 -0.89 10.10
CA ASN A 43 16.29 -1.78 11.24
C ASN A 43 17.78 -1.77 11.57
N PRO A 44 18.20 -1.21 12.74
CA PRO A 44 19.61 -1.12 13.11
C PRO A 44 20.33 -2.47 13.17
N ALA A 45 19.61 -3.56 13.46
CA ALA A 45 20.19 -4.91 13.48
C ALA A 45 20.60 -5.41 12.10
N MET A 46 20.04 -4.82 11.04
CA MET A 46 20.33 -5.15 9.63
C MET A 46 21.30 -4.17 8.98
N ASP A 47 21.69 -3.07 9.67
CA ASP A 47 22.64 -2.09 9.14
C ASP A 47 24.08 -2.63 9.19
N ARG A 48 24.40 -3.51 8.23
CA ARG A 48 25.67 -4.23 8.13
C ARG A 48 26.25 -4.10 6.71
N PRO A 49 27.60 -4.07 6.56
CA PRO A 49 28.25 -3.89 5.25
C PRO A 49 27.83 -4.95 4.20
N GLU A 50 27.66 -6.21 4.61
CA GLU A 50 27.26 -7.29 3.71
C GLU A 50 25.83 -7.15 3.20
N ILE A 51 24.93 -6.55 3.99
CA ILE A 51 23.54 -6.24 3.57
C ILE A 51 23.55 -5.07 2.59
N LYS A 52 24.30 -4.01 2.90
CA LYS A 52 24.42 -2.83 2.03
C LYS A 52 25.05 -3.16 0.68
N ALA A 53 25.95 -4.13 0.64
CA ALA A 53 26.66 -4.53 -0.59
C ALA A 53 25.72 -5.04 -1.69
N ASP A 54 24.56 -5.63 -1.32
CA ASP A 54 23.56 -6.12 -2.27
C ASP A 54 22.13 -5.97 -1.71
N ILE A 55 21.79 -4.76 -1.33
CA ILE A 55 20.47 -4.44 -0.75
C ILE A 55 19.32 -4.84 -1.68
N ALA A 56 19.51 -4.72 -2.99
CA ALA A 56 18.49 -5.09 -3.97
C ALA A 56 18.17 -6.61 -3.95
N ALA A 57 19.18 -7.46 -3.80
CA ALA A 57 18.95 -8.90 -3.67
C ALA A 57 18.32 -9.25 -2.32
N VAL A 58 18.74 -8.57 -1.24
CA VAL A 58 18.17 -8.75 0.09
C VAL A 58 16.68 -8.39 0.08
N ARG A 59 16.30 -7.21 -0.42
CA ARG A 59 14.89 -6.78 -0.48
C ARG A 59 14.04 -7.67 -1.38
N ARG A 60 14.58 -8.19 -2.47
CA ARG A 60 13.88 -9.20 -3.28
C ARG A 60 13.63 -10.50 -2.51
N ALA A 61 14.57 -10.95 -1.70
CA ALA A 61 14.40 -12.14 -0.87
C ALA A 61 13.40 -11.92 0.28
N GLU A 62 13.39 -10.73 0.88
CA GLU A 62 12.40 -10.31 1.87
C GLU A 62 10.99 -10.30 1.27
N MET A 63 10.80 -9.69 0.08
CA MET A 63 9.54 -9.70 -0.64
C MET A 63 9.08 -11.11 -1.01
N ALA A 64 10.00 -11.98 -1.43
CA ALA A 64 9.66 -13.38 -1.73
C ALA A 64 9.14 -14.11 -0.48
N ARG A 65 9.67 -13.80 0.69
CA ARG A 65 9.19 -14.34 1.96
C ARG A 65 7.83 -13.77 2.36
N ALA A 66 7.64 -12.45 2.25
CA ALA A 66 6.39 -11.79 2.58
C ALA A 66 5.22 -12.31 1.71
N ARG A 67 5.41 -12.43 0.38
CA ARG A 67 4.40 -12.98 -0.51
C ARG A 67 3.99 -14.43 -0.18
N GLU A 68 4.94 -15.27 0.28
CA GLU A 68 4.66 -16.64 0.72
C GLU A 68 3.77 -16.65 1.97
N ILE A 69 4.04 -15.75 2.93
CA ILE A 69 3.26 -15.60 4.16
C ILE A 69 1.83 -15.17 3.84
N LEU A 70 1.67 -14.17 2.96
CA LEU A 70 0.36 -13.65 2.54
C LEU A 70 -0.38 -14.59 1.59
N GLY A 71 0.33 -15.49 0.89
CA GLY A 71 -0.22 -16.39 -0.11
C GLY A 71 -0.56 -15.70 -1.43
N VAL A 72 0.09 -14.58 -1.75
CA VAL A 72 -0.16 -13.78 -2.94
C VAL A 72 0.84 -14.08 -4.05
N GLU A 73 0.44 -13.82 -5.30
CA GLU A 73 1.39 -13.68 -6.40
C GLU A 73 2.06 -12.29 -6.34
N GLN A 74 3.29 -12.20 -6.85
CA GLN A 74 4.01 -10.93 -6.88
C GLN A 74 4.80 -10.78 -8.17
N ARG A 75 4.83 -9.52 -8.69
CA ARG A 75 5.58 -9.15 -9.89
C ARG A 75 6.26 -7.80 -9.69
N PHE A 76 7.59 -7.75 -9.90
CA PHE A 76 8.30 -6.50 -10.05
C PHE A 76 8.11 -5.93 -11.46
N LEU A 77 7.85 -4.62 -11.58
CA LEU A 77 7.73 -3.96 -12.88
C LEU A 77 9.05 -3.39 -13.40
N GLY A 78 10.09 -3.36 -12.56
CA GLY A 78 11.48 -3.16 -12.99
C GLY A 78 11.94 -1.71 -13.07
N PHE A 79 11.21 -0.77 -12.49
CA PHE A 79 11.67 0.62 -12.38
C PHE A 79 12.75 0.77 -11.30
N VAL A 80 13.53 1.82 -11.43
CA VAL A 80 14.58 2.18 -10.48
C VAL A 80 14.00 3.09 -9.41
N ASP A 81 14.21 2.74 -8.15
CA ASP A 81 13.79 3.53 -6.99
C ASP A 81 14.31 4.98 -7.05
N SER A 82 13.45 5.94 -6.72
CA SER A 82 13.81 7.36 -6.73
C SER A 82 14.51 7.82 -5.46
N GLY A 83 14.36 7.06 -4.39
CA GLY A 83 14.74 7.46 -3.04
C GLY A 83 13.84 8.56 -2.49
N LEU A 84 14.04 8.92 -1.23
CA LEU A 84 13.36 10.04 -0.57
C LEU A 84 14.36 11.19 -0.35
N PRO A 85 14.34 12.24 -1.18
CA PRO A 85 15.26 13.36 -1.02
C PRO A 85 15.00 14.11 0.29
N GLU A 86 16.03 14.28 1.10
CA GLU A 86 16.02 15.06 2.34
C GLU A 86 16.79 16.37 2.21
N GLY A 87 16.45 17.36 3.03
CA GLY A 87 17.12 18.66 3.09
C GLY A 87 16.24 19.82 2.61
N ASP A 88 16.76 21.03 2.77
CA ASP A 88 16.14 22.27 2.31
C ASP A 88 17.23 23.19 1.71
N PRO A 89 17.23 23.42 0.36
CA PRO A 89 16.32 22.79 -0.60
C PRO A 89 16.58 21.29 -0.79
N LYS A 90 15.53 20.55 -1.15
CA LYS A 90 15.69 19.13 -1.48
C LYS A 90 16.61 18.95 -2.71
N PRO A 91 17.51 17.97 -2.72
CA PRO A 91 18.32 17.67 -3.90
C PRO A 91 17.42 17.15 -5.04
N PRO A 92 17.86 17.30 -6.33
CA PRO A 92 17.14 16.74 -7.45
C PRO A 92 17.07 15.20 -7.36
N LEU A 93 16.00 14.64 -7.91
CA LEU A 93 15.86 13.19 -8.05
C LEU A 93 16.95 12.63 -8.98
N PRO A 94 17.40 11.39 -8.75
CA PRO A 94 18.39 10.74 -9.62
C PRO A 94 17.85 10.55 -11.04
N GLU A 95 18.71 10.79 -12.04
CA GLU A 95 18.36 10.54 -13.43
C GLU A 95 17.94 9.06 -13.67
N GLY A 96 16.91 8.83 -14.47
CA GLY A 96 16.41 7.50 -14.81
C GLY A 96 15.64 6.80 -13.69
N CYS A 97 15.32 7.49 -12.58
CA CYS A 97 14.49 6.93 -11.53
C CYS A 97 12.98 6.92 -11.91
N PHE A 98 12.19 6.13 -11.19
CA PHE A 98 10.79 5.90 -11.47
C PHE A 98 9.97 7.19 -11.50
N ALA A 99 10.12 8.05 -10.51
CA ALA A 99 9.36 9.30 -10.42
C ALA A 99 9.65 10.32 -11.54
N LEU A 100 10.71 10.12 -12.33
CA LEU A 100 11.03 10.96 -13.51
C LEU A 100 10.62 10.30 -14.84
N THR A 101 10.11 9.07 -14.82
CA THR A 101 9.64 8.38 -16.03
C THR A 101 8.32 9.01 -16.50
N PRO A 102 8.11 9.29 -17.79
CA PRO A 102 6.81 9.76 -18.26
C PRO A 102 5.70 8.77 -17.91
N VAL A 103 4.57 9.25 -17.39
CA VAL A 103 3.45 8.40 -16.92
C VAL A 103 2.98 7.43 -18.01
N ALA A 104 2.86 7.87 -19.25
CA ALA A 104 2.44 7.02 -20.35
C ALA A 104 3.41 5.85 -20.61
N GLU A 105 4.70 6.07 -20.40
CA GLU A 105 5.74 5.04 -20.53
C GLU A 105 5.71 4.10 -19.32
N ALA A 106 5.59 4.66 -18.12
CA ALA A 106 5.56 3.89 -16.89
C ALA A 106 4.27 3.06 -16.72
N ALA A 107 3.16 3.48 -17.34
CA ALA A 107 1.89 2.74 -17.29
C ALA A 107 1.88 1.46 -18.14
N GLU A 108 2.68 1.38 -19.21
CA GLU A 108 2.65 0.22 -20.12
C GLU A 108 2.88 -1.14 -19.44
N PRO A 109 3.92 -1.34 -18.59
CA PRO A 109 4.11 -2.61 -17.88
C PRO A 109 2.94 -2.96 -16.96
N LEU A 110 2.29 -1.97 -16.34
CA LEU A 110 1.13 -2.19 -15.49
C LEU A 110 -0.12 -2.51 -16.31
N VAL A 111 -0.36 -1.85 -17.45
CA VAL A 111 -1.43 -2.19 -18.39
C VAL A 111 -1.30 -3.65 -18.85
N ARG A 112 -0.08 -4.08 -19.20
CA ARG A 112 0.20 -5.46 -19.55
C ARG A 112 -0.13 -6.43 -18.41
N ALA A 113 0.28 -6.10 -17.18
CA ALA A 113 -0.03 -6.90 -16.01
C ALA A 113 -1.54 -6.98 -15.75
N ILE A 114 -2.28 -5.88 -15.93
CA ILE A 114 -3.75 -5.83 -15.82
C ILE A 114 -4.39 -6.73 -16.87
N ARG A 115 -4.00 -6.63 -18.12
CA ARG A 115 -4.58 -7.42 -19.23
C ARG A 115 -4.27 -8.91 -19.12
N GLU A 116 -3.10 -9.28 -18.60
CA GLU A 116 -2.71 -10.67 -18.35
C GLU A 116 -3.45 -11.27 -17.14
N PHE A 117 -3.46 -10.57 -16.00
CA PHE A 117 -4.05 -11.07 -14.77
C PHE A 117 -5.57 -10.89 -14.68
N ARG A 118 -6.12 -9.89 -15.39
CA ARG A 118 -7.56 -9.55 -15.46
C ARG A 118 -8.21 -9.30 -14.09
N PRO A 119 -7.69 -8.37 -13.28
CA PRO A 119 -8.24 -8.08 -11.97
C PRO A 119 -9.61 -7.40 -12.08
N HIS A 120 -10.55 -7.79 -11.22
CA HIS A 120 -11.82 -7.06 -11.07
C HIS A 120 -11.65 -5.83 -10.18
N VAL A 121 -10.77 -5.92 -9.18
CA VAL A 121 -10.50 -4.86 -8.21
C VAL A 121 -9.02 -4.50 -8.21
N MET A 122 -8.73 -3.20 -8.19
CA MET A 122 -7.38 -2.67 -8.05
C MET A 122 -7.26 -1.81 -6.80
N LEU A 123 -6.11 -1.90 -6.12
CA LEU A 123 -5.75 -1.11 -4.96
C LEU A 123 -4.46 -0.33 -5.26
N THR A 124 -4.40 0.94 -4.87
CA THR A 124 -3.21 1.79 -5.01
C THR A 124 -3.23 2.92 -3.98
N TYR A 125 -2.29 3.85 -4.05
CA TYR A 125 -2.26 5.05 -3.20
C TYR A 125 -3.22 6.13 -3.71
N ASP A 126 -3.53 7.10 -2.82
CA ASP A 126 -4.16 8.37 -3.20
C ASP A 126 -3.18 9.30 -3.95
N GLU A 127 -3.64 10.46 -4.37
CA GLU A 127 -2.85 11.47 -5.09
C GLU A 127 -1.67 12.05 -4.28
N LYS A 128 -1.64 11.82 -2.97
CA LYS A 128 -0.56 12.22 -2.07
C LYS A 128 0.41 11.07 -1.77
N GLY A 129 0.13 9.86 -2.32
CA GLY A 129 0.94 8.66 -2.10
C GLY A 129 0.77 8.03 -0.71
N GLY A 130 -0.26 8.44 0.08
CA GLY A 130 -0.38 8.11 1.50
C GLY A 130 0.61 8.89 2.38
N TYR A 131 1.82 9.13 1.88
CA TYR A 131 2.80 10.13 2.32
C TYR A 131 3.63 10.58 1.09
N PRO A 132 4.25 11.78 1.11
CA PRO A 132 4.79 12.41 -0.11
C PRO A 132 6.14 11.83 -0.56
N HIS A 133 6.22 10.51 -0.73
CA HIS A 133 7.34 9.87 -1.39
C HIS A 133 7.17 10.00 -2.91
N PRO A 134 8.20 10.41 -3.68
CA PRO A 134 8.08 10.58 -5.13
C PRO A 134 7.52 9.35 -5.85
N ASP A 135 7.99 8.16 -5.49
CA ASP A 135 7.53 6.90 -6.10
C ASP A 135 6.10 6.53 -5.71
N HIS A 136 5.61 6.91 -4.53
CA HIS A 136 4.22 6.67 -4.14
C HIS A 136 3.27 7.54 -4.95
N VAL A 137 3.60 8.83 -5.12
CA VAL A 137 2.84 9.75 -5.97
C VAL A 137 2.84 9.26 -7.41
N MET A 138 3.99 8.87 -7.94
CA MET A 138 4.10 8.32 -9.29
C MET A 138 3.34 6.99 -9.44
N THR A 139 3.33 6.14 -8.42
CA THR A 139 2.55 4.89 -8.42
C THR A 139 1.05 5.17 -8.50
N HIS A 140 0.55 6.21 -7.82
CA HIS A 140 -0.83 6.67 -7.98
C HIS A 140 -1.12 7.07 -9.44
N GLU A 141 -0.32 7.97 -10.01
CA GLU A 141 -0.52 8.48 -11.38
C GLU A 141 -0.49 7.34 -12.40
N VAL A 142 0.47 6.43 -12.31
CA VAL A 142 0.62 5.25 -13.17
C VAL A 142 -0.56 4.29 -13.01
N SER A 143 -1.02 4.07 -11.76
CA SER A 143 -2.14 3.16 -11.49
C SER A 143 -3.46 3.68 -12.06
N VAL A 144 -3.73 4.98 -11.92
CA VAL A 144 -4.93 5.61 -12.48
C VAL A 144 -4.89 5.56 -14.01
N ALA A 145 -3.76 5.94 -14.62
CA ALA A 145 -3.58 5.88 -16.06
C ALA A 145 -3.73 4.46 -16.60
N ALA A 146 -3.15 3.46 -15.93
CA ALA A 146 -3.25 2.07 -16.34
C ALA A 146 -4.66 1.49 -16.17
N PHE A 147 -5.39 1.86 -15.11
CA PHE A 147 -6.78 1.47 -14.89
C PHE A 147 -7.69 1.94 -16.05
N GLU A 148 -7.51 3.18 -16.49
CA GLU A 148 -8.28 3.78 -17.60
C GLU A 148 -7.87 3.18 -18.96
N ALA A 149 -6.56 3.06 -19.20
CA ALA A 149 -6.03 2.58 -20.48
C ALA A 149 -6.19 1.08 -20.71
N ALA A 150 -6.29 0.27 -19.66
CA ALA A 150 -6.35 -1.20 -19.82
C ALA A 150 -7.58 -1.69 -20.59
N ALA A 151 -8.69 -0.95 -20.56
CA ALA A 151 -9.91 -1.25 -21.30
C ALA A 151 -9.92 -0.77 -22.75
N ASP A 152 -9.05 0.18 -23.09
CA ASP A 152 -8.99 0.79 -24.41
C ASP A 152 -8.16 -0.10 -25.39
N PRO A 153 -8.76 -0.65 -26.47
CA PRO A 153 -8.03 -1.47 -27.43
C PRO A 153 -6.97 -0.70 -28.22
N ASP A 154 -7.10 0.63 -28.33
CA ASP A 154 -6.17 1.47 -29.07
C ASP A 154 -5.00 1.94 -28.21
N ALA A 155 -5.13 1.87 -26.89
CA ALA A 155 -4.05 2.16 -25.94
C ALA A 155 -3.15 0.91 -25.75
N TYR A 156 -1.85 1.05 -25.89
CA TYR A 156 -0.86 -0.01 -25.68
C TYR A 156 -1.22 -1.30 -26.45
N PRO A 157 -1.34 -1.29 -27.78
CA PRO A 157 -1.85 -2.41 -28.58
C PRO A 157 -1.04 -3.71 -28.42
N ASP A 158 0.26 -3.60 -28.09
CA ASP A 158 1.17 -4.73 -27.91
C ASP A 158 1.15 -5.31 -26.47
N SER A 159 0.28 -4.79 -25.57
CA SER A 159 0.22 -5.18 -24.17
C SER A 159 -0.89 -6.19 -23.84
N GLY A 160 -1.43 -6.91 -24.85
CA GLY A 160 -2.45 -7.95 -24.68
C GLY A 160 -3.89 -7.44 -24.90
N ASP A 161 -4.86 -8.36 -24.76
CA ASP A 161 -6.27 -8.06 -25.01
C ASP A 161 -6.83 -7.10 -23.95
N PRO A 162 -7.68 -6.13 -24.32
CA PRO A 162 -8.27 -5.18 -23.39
C PRO A 162 -9.00 -5.84 -22.22
N TRP A 163 -8.87 -5.25 -21.04
CA TRP A 163 -9.56 -5.66 -19.82
C TRP A 163 -9.99 -4.46 -18.99
N GLN A 164 -11.27 -4.41 -18.57
CA GLN A 164 -11.79 -3.38 -17.68
C GLN A 164 -11.78 -3.86 -16.24
N PRO A 165 -10.87 -3.38 -15.37
CA PRO A 165 -11.05 -3.52 -13.94
C PRO A 165 -12.32 -2.78 -13.50
N LEU A 166 -13.06 -3.34 -12.53
CA LEU A 166 -14.38 -2.81 -12.19
C LEU A 166 -14.33 -1.77 -11.09
N LYS A 167 -13.35 -1.85 -10.18
CA LYS A 167 -13.19 -0.91 -9.07
C LYS A 167 -11.73 -0.58 -8.83
N LEU A 168 -11.47 0.68 -8.47
CA LEU A 168 -10.18 1.18 -8.02
C LEU A 168 -10.34 1.80 -6.64
N TYR A 169 -9.55 1.34 -5.68
CA TYR A 169 -9.53 1.87 -4.33
C TYR A 169 -8.17 2.48 -3.99
N TYR A 170 -8.19 3.50 -3.12
CA TYR A 170 -7.01 4.03 -2.47
C TYR A 170 -6.89 3.49 -1.05
N PHE A 171 -5.67 3.15 -0.63
CA PHE A 171 -5.38 2.78 0.74
C PHE A 171 -5.57 3.98 1.68
N VAL A 172 -6.30 3.78 2.79
CA VAL A 172 -6.42 4.75 3.87
C VAL A 172 -5.85 4.15 5.15
N SER A 173 -4.51 4.06 5.23
CA SER A 173 -3.83 3.32 6.31
C SER A 173 -3.62 4.14 7.57
N PHE A 174 -3.33 5.44 7.44
CA PHE A 174 -3.00 6.35 8.53
C PHE A 174 -4.01 7.50 8.59
N HIS A 175 -4.97 7.43 9.51
CA HIS A 175 -5.98 8.45 9.72
C HIS A 175 -6.30 8.62 11.21
N GLY A 176 -6.78 9.82 11.58
CA GLY A 176 -6.98 10.22 12.97
C GLY A 176 -7.89 9.30 13.75
N ALA A 177 -9.03 8.93 13.19
CA ALA A 177 -10.02 8.10 13.89
C ALA A 177 -9.46 6.75 14.36
N LYS A 178 -8.65 6.08 13.53
CA LYS A 178 -7.98 4.82 13.89
C LYS A 178 -7.00 4.99 15.04
N PHE A 179 -6.13 6.01 14.98
CA PHE A 179 -5.17 6.26 16.06
C PHE A 179 -5.84 6.65 17.37
N VAL A 180 -6.93 7.41 17.31
CA VAL A 180 -7.75 7.73 18.52
C VAL A 180 -8.32 6.45 19.12
N ALA A 181 -8.96 5.60 18.34
CA ALA A 181 -9.54 4.35 18.80
C ALA A 181 -8.50 3.42 19.45
N LEU A 182 -7.32 3.27 18.81
CA LEU A 182 -6.22 2.47 19.34
C LEU A 182 -5.68 3.06 20.67
N HIS A 183 -5.51 4.38 20.73
CA HIS A 183 -5.07 5.09 21.93
C HIS A 183 -6.03 4.87 23.11
N GLU A 184 -7.31 5.11 22.89
CA GLU A 184 -8.34 4.96 23.91
C GLU A 184 -8.43 3.51 24.44
N GLU A 185 -8.35 2.53 23.57
CA GLU A 185 -8.39 1.12 23.94
C GLU A 185 -7.13 0.72 24.76
N MET A 186 -5.94 1.24 24.39
CA MET A 186 -4.72 1.03 25.20
C MET A 186 -4.88 1.60 26.60
N LEU A 187 -5.34 2.85 26.71
CA LEU A 187 -5.57 3.49 28.02
C LEU A 187 -6.63 2.74 28.84
N ARG A 188 -7.71 2.29 28.20
CA ARG A 188 -8.76 1.49 28.85
C ARG A 188 -8.21 0.19 29.46
N ARG A 189 -7.17 -0.40 28.83
CA ARG A 189 -6.45 -1.60 29.33
C ARG A 189 -5.33 -1.27 30.31
N GLY A 190 -5.09 -0.01 30.63
CA GLY A 190 -4.00 0.42 31.51
C GLY A 190 -2.62 0.31 30.86
N LEU A 191 -2.54 0.32 29.53
CA LEU A 191 -1.30 0.27 28.77
C LEU A 191 -0.82 1.70 28.44
N GLU A 192 0.50 1.87 28.35
CA GLU A 192 1.09 3.10 27.83
C GLU A 192 0.88 3.16 26.31
N SER A 193 0.38 4.30 25.83
CA SER A 193 0.08 4.46 24.39
C SER A 193 1.25 5.14 23.67
N PRO A 194 1.72 4.55 22.55
CA PRO A 194 2.74 5.17 21.70
C PRO A 194 2.20 6.37 20.91
N TYR A 195 0.88 6.57 20.88
CA TYR A 195 0.21 7.60 20.08
C TYR A 195 0.15 8.97 20.76
N THR A 196 0.44 9.07 22.06
CA THR A 196 0.40 10.34 22.80
C THR A 196 1.24 11.43 22.13
N LYS A 197 2.48 11.09 21.73
CA LYS A 197 3.37 12.03 21.03
C LYS A 197 2.86 12.40 19.64
N ILE A 198 2.23 11.48 18.94
CA ILE A 198 1.62 11.72 17.62
C ILE A 198 0.52 12.78 17.75
N PHE A 199 -0.31 12.70 18.77
CA PHE A 199 -1.37 13.69 19.01
C PHE A 199 -0.81 15.05 19.42
N GLU A 200 0.26 15.10 20.21
CA GLU A 200 0.95 16.34 20.55
C GLU A 200 1.51 17.00 19.27
N GLU A 201 2.19 16.24 18.42
CA GLU A 201 2.72 16.70 17.13
C GLU A 201 1.60 17.15 16.17
N TRP A 202 0.47 16.44 16.15
CA TRP A 202 -0.67 16.82 15.33
C TRP A 202 -1.32 18.11 15.80
N ALA A 203 -1.49 18.29 17.11
CA ALA A 203 -2.02 19.53 17.68
C ALA A 203 -1.13 20.75 17.35
N ASP A 204 0.19 20.55 17.27
CA ASP A 204 1.11 21.61 16.85
C ASP A 204 1.05 21.86 15.34
N ARG A 205 0.98 20.83 14.53
CA ARG A 205 0.83 20.94 13.06
C ARG A 205 -0.54 21.50 12.66
N GLU A 206 -1.59 21.26 13.43
CA GLU A 206 -2.92 21.80 13.15
C GLU A 206 -2.95 23.33 13.20
N LYS A 207 -2.06 23.94 13.95
CA LYS A 207 -1.86 25.40 13.98
C LYS A 207 -1.20 25.95 12.70
N GLU A 208 -0.49 25.08 11.96
CA GLU A 208 0.26 25.41 10.75
C GLU A 208 -0.41 24.86 9.47
N ARG A 209 -1.49 24.09 9.62
CA ARG A 209 -2.20 23.46 8.49
C ARG A 209 -2.79 24.51 7.56
N ALA A 210 -2.64 24.26 6.28
CA ALA A 210 -3.38 25.00 5.26
C ALA A 210 -4.88 24.73 5.41
N ASP A 211 -5.71 25.74 5.13
CA ASP A 211 -7.18 25.69 5.29
C ASP A 211 -7.86 24.61 4.41
N ASP A 212 -7.14 24.00 3.48
CA ASP A 212 -7.62 23.00 2.52
C ASP A 212 -7.30 21.54 2.91
N TRP A 213 -6.57 21.30 4.02
CA TRP A 213 -6.31 19.93 4.45
C TRP A 213 -7.58 19.27 4.98
N ARG A 214 -7.87 18.08 4.47
CA ARG A 214 -8.97 17.23 4.94
C ARG A 214 -8.46 15.83 5.22
N GLU A 215 -9.08 15.19 6.20
CA GLU A 215 -8.88 13.75 6.43
C GLU A 215 -9.33 12.95 5.19
N PRO A 216 -8.63 11.86 4.83
CA PRO A 216 -9.06 10.98 3.76
C PRO A 216 -10.46 10.43 4.05
N GLU A 217 -11.33 10.44 3.05
CA GLU A 217 -12.64 9.82 3.15
C GLU A 217 -12.51 8.30 3.15
N ILE A 218 -13.13 7.65 4.13
CA ILE A 218 -13.21 6.20 4.23
C ILE A 218 -14.59 5.78 3.70
N THR A 219 -14.61 5.13 2.55
CA THR A 219 -15.84 4.60 1.94
C THR A 219 -16.01 3.11 2.16
N THR A 220 -14.92 2.42 2.51
CA THR A 220 -14.90 0.96 2.62
C THR A 220 -14.02 0.54 3.78
N GLN A 221 -14.55 -0.30 4.68
CA GLN A 221 -13.84 -0.83 5.84
C GLN A 221 -13.90 -2.35 5.81
N VAL A 222 -12.82 -2.99 5.37
CA VAL A 222 -12.77 -4.45 5.22
C VAL A 222 -12.44 -5.12 6.55
N PRO A 223 -13.36 -5.93 7.14
CA PRO A 223 -13.08 -6.68 8.36
C PRO A 223 -11.99 -7.73 8.11
N CYS A 224 -10.83 -7.55 8.71
CA CYS A 224 -9.66 -8.43 8.50
C CYS A 224 -8.81 -8.62 9.77
N GLY A 225 -9.33 -8.28 10.95
CA GLY A 225 -8.63 -8.38 12.22
C GLY A 225 -8.06 -9.77 12.52
N ASP A 226 -8.73 -10.84 12.09
CA ASP A 226 -8.27 -12.23 12.25
C ASP A 226 -6.97 -12.52 11.46
N TYR A 227 -6.65 -11.68 10.47
CA TYR A 227 -5.47 -11.80 9.61
C TYR A 227 -4.32 -10.87 9.99
N PHE A 228 -4.47 -10.04 11.04
CA PHE A 228 -3.41 -9.13 11.49
C PHE A 228 -2.12 -9.86 11.88
N ALA A 229 -2.21 -11.08 12.41
CA ALA A 229 -1.03 -11.88 12.71
C ALA A 229 -0.23 -12.28 11.44
N LEU A 230 -0.90 -12.49 10.30
CA LEU A 230 -0.24 -12.74 9.02
C LEU A 230 0.41 -11.46 8.46
N ARG A 231 -0.29 -10.31 8.57
CA ARG A 231 0.27 -8.98 8.26
C ARG A 231 1.55 -8.74 9.04
N ASP A 232 1.54 -8.98 10.35
CA ASP A 232 2.70 -8.75 11.22
C ASP A 232 3.87 -9.67 10.83
N GLN A 233 3.60 -10.92 10.46
CA GLN A 233 4.63 -11.84 9.97
C GLN A 233 5.20 -11.38 8.61
N ALA A 234 4.37 -10.87 7.71
CA ALA A 234 4.81 -10.33 6.43
C ALA A 234 5.66 -9.07 6.62
N LEU A 235 5.25 -8.16 7.51
CA LEU A 235 6.07 -7.01 7.92
C LEU A 235 7.44 -7.44 8.43
N LEU A 236 7.51 -8.40 9.35
CA LEU A 236 8.77 -8.91 9.90
C LEU A 236 9.66 -9.61 8.85
N ALA A 237 9.09 -10.07 7.74
CA ALA A 237 9.87 -10.62 6.64
C ALA A 237 10.72 -9.55 5.92
N HIS A 238 10.30 -8.28 5.95
CA HIS A 238 11.06 -7.14 5.46
C HIS A 238 12.05 -6.63 6.52
N ALA A 239 12.96 -7.49 6.94
CA ALA A 239 13.84 -7.27 8.07
C ALA A 239 14.73 -6.02 7.94
N THR A 240 15.09 -5.59 6.73
CA THR A 240 15.85 -4.36 6.50
C THR A 240 15.03 -3.09 6.77
N GLN A 241 13.71 -3.15 6.62
CA GLN A 241 12.80 -2.01 6.74
C GLN A 241 12.04 -1.99 8.06
N ILE A 242 11.91 -3.13 8.72
CA ILE A 242 11.06 -3.30 9.89
C ILE A 242 11.91 -3.67 11.12
N ASP A 243 11.95 -2.73 12.08
CA ASP A 243 12.47 -3.02 13.42
C ASP A 243 11.38 -3.71 14.26
N PRO A 244 11.63 -4.95 14.77
CA PRO A 244 10.67 -5.63 15.63
C PRO A 244 10.32 -4.88 16.92
N GLY A 245 11.18 -3.96 17.40
CA GLY A 245 10.91 -3.05 18.51
C GLY A 245 10.30 -1.71 18.10
N GLY A 246 10.07 -1.51 16.81
CA GLY A 246 9.64 -0.26 16.21
C GLY A 246 8.15 0.05 16.36
N PHE A 247 7.73 1.12 15.70
CA PHE A 247 6.37 1.68 15.77
C PHE A 247 5.26 0.65 15.46
N TRP A 248 5.47 -0.22 14.47
CA TRP A 248 4.46 -1.18 13.99
C TRP A 248 3.96 -2.14 15.08
N PHE A 249 4.81 -2.48 16.07
CA PHE A 249 4.52 -3.51 17.08
C PHE A 249 4.30 -2.94 18.48
N ARG A 250 4.29 -1.60 18.65
CA ARG A 250 4.06 -0.96 19.97
C ARG A 250 2.62 -1.07 20.43
N CYS A 251 1.66 -1.16 19.53
CA CYS A 251 0.26 -1.46 19.86
C CYS A 251 0.05 -2.96 19.82
N PRO A 252 -0.32 -3.61 20.94
CA PRO A 252 -0.56 -5.06 20.97
C PRO A 252 -1.62 -5.50 19.95
N LEU A 253 -1.42 -6.68 19.37
CA LEU A 253 -2.31 -7.22 18.33
C LEU A 253 -3.78 -7.30 18.78
N GLU A 254 -4.01 -7.77 20.01
CA GLU A 254 -5.34 -7.88 20.60
C GLU A 254 -6.01 -6.54 20.87
N VAL A 255 -5.24 -5.46 21.00
CA VAL A 255 -5.76 -4.09 21.06
C VAL A 255 -6.22 -3.64 19.69
N GLN A 256 -5.40 -3.86 18.67
CA GLN A 256 -5.73 -3.53 17.28
C GLN A 256 -7.00 -4.27 16.83
N GLN A 257 -7.09 -5.57 17.11
CA GLN A 257 -8.25 -6.41 16.79
C GLN A 257 -9.54 -5.95 17.49
N ALA A 258 -9.43 -5.44 18.72
CA ALA A 258 -10.58 -4.98 19.47
C ALA A 258 -11.04 -3.57 19.08
N ALA A 259 -10.09 -2.66 18.85
CA ALA A 259 -10.38 -1.25 18.62
C ALA A 259 -10.65 -0.93 17.14
N TRP A 260 -9.92 -1.57 16.22
CA TRP A 260 -10.01 -1.28 14.79
C TRP A 260 -9.72 -2.53 13.94
N PRO A 261 -10.66 -3.48 13.83
CA PRO A 261 -10.45 -4.77 13.17
C PRO A 261 -10.49 -4.71 11.64
N THR A 262 -10.33 -3.52 11.04
CA THR A 262 -10.45 -3.31 9.60
C THR A 262 -9.18 -2.73 9.00
N GLU A 263 -9.00 -2.94 7.70
CA GLU A 263 -8.22 -2.09 6.83
C GLU A 263 -9.17 -1.24 6.00
N ASP A 264 -8.80 0.02 5.80
CA ASP A 264 -9.70 1.05 5.33
C ASP A 264 -9.28 1.56 3.95
N TYR A 265 -10.30 1.88 3.12
CA TYR A 265 -10.12 2.25 1.72
C TYR A 265 -11.06 3.39 1.31
N HIS A 266 -10.65 4.11 0.27
CA HIS A 266 -11.49 5.07 -0.44
C HIS A 266 -11.79 4.52 -1.84
N LEU A 267 -13.07 4.40 -2.20
CA LEU A 267 -13.51 4.01 -3.54
C LEU A 267 -13.30 5.18 -4.51
N ALA A 268 -12.22 5.12 -5.28
CA ALA A 268 -11.84 6.18 -6.22
C ALA A 268 -12.56 6.09 -7.57
N ARG A 269 -12.77 4.87 -8.08
CA ARG A 269 -13.47 4.60 -9.35
C ARG A 269 -14.32 3.33 -9.21
N SER A 270 -15.51 3.35 -9.79
CA SER A 270 -16.36 2.16 -9.92
C SER A 270 -17.14 2.20 -11.23
N VAL A 271 -17.19 1.06 -11.92
CA VAL A 271 -18.07 0.81 -13.08
C VAL A 271 -19.21 -0.16 -12.73
N VAL A 272 -19.38 -0.44 -11.45
CA VAL A 272 -20.50 -1.20 -10.87
C VAL A 272 -21.13 -0.39 -9.75
N ASP A 273 -22.44 -0.57 -9.56
CA ASP A 273 -23.15 0.06 -8.45
C ASP A 273 -22.90 -0.71 -7.14
N SER A 274 -22.71 0.02 -6.05
CA SER A 274 -22.64 -0.51 -4.69
C SER A 274 -23.10 0.55 -3.69
N GLU A 275 -23.65 0.13 -2.55
CA GLU A 275 -24.03 1.03 -1.47
C GLU A 275 -22.83 1.35 -0.59
N LEU A 276 -22.66 2.64 -0.25
CA LEU A 276 -21.61 3.10 0.67
C LEU A 276 -22.19 3.35 2.07
N PRO A 277 -21.44 3.10 3.14
CA PRO A 277 -20.10 2.49 3.16
C PRO A 277 -20.11 0.99 2.88
N GLU A 278 -19.03 0.48 2.29
CA GLU A 278 -18.82 -0.94 2.00
C GLU A 278 -18.01 -1.65 3.10
N ASP A 279 -18.16 -2.97 3.20
CA ASP A 279 -17.33 -3.87 4.02
C ASP A 279 -16.64 -4.98 3.20
N ASP A 280 -16.83 -4.95 1.88
CA ASP A 280 -16.22 -5.87 0.91
C ASP A 280 -15.78 -5.10 -0.34
N LEU A 281 -14.51 -5.21 -0.74
CA LEU A 281 -13.99 -4.61 -1.98
C LEU A 281 -14.68 -5.16 -3.25
N PHE A 282 -15.33 -6.32 -3.14
CA PHE A 282 -16.09 -6.95 -4.23
C PHE A 282 -17.60 -6.64 -4.20
N ALA A 283 -18.05 -5.69 -3.35
CA ALA A 283 -19.45 -5.24 -3.37
C ALA A 283 -19.86 -4.76 -4.77
N GLY A 284 -21.00 -5.24 -5.29
CA GLY A 284 -21.47 -5.00 -6.68
C GLY A 284 -20.70 -5.76 -7.77
N VAL A 285 -19.50 -6.26 -7.48
CA VAL A 285 -18.68 -7.02 -8.45
C VAL A 285 -19.17 -8.46 -8.55
N ARG A 286 -19.46 -9.10 -7.40
CA ARG A 286 -19.87 -10.53 -7.35
C ARG A 286 -21.16 -10.77 -8.14
N GLU A 287 -22.11 -9.86 -8.07
CA GLU A 287 -23.38 -9.93 -8.81
C GLU A 287 -23.18 -9.80 -10.31
N ARG A 288 -22.21 -8.96 -10.74
CA ARG A 288 -21.96 -8.71 -12.17
C ARG A 288 -21.22 -9.86 -12.86
N VAL A 289 -20.33 -10.55 -12.15
CA VAL A 289 -19.47 -11.59 -12.73
C VAL A 289 -19.87 -13.01 -12.37
N CYS A 290 -20.98 -13.17 -11.63
CA CYS A 290 -21.51 -14.47 -11.18
C CYS A 290 -20.45 -15.31 -10.44
N LEU A 291 -19.63 -14.65 -9.59
CA LEU A 291 -18.61 -15.29 -8.76
C LEU A 291 -19.21 -15.96 -7.52
#